data_45a15ab1ed244dd5e499e18480c915da
#
_entry.id   45a15ab1ed244dd5e499e18480c915da
#
_cell.length_a   1.000
_cell.length_b   1.000
_cell.length_c   1.000
_cell.angle_alpha   90.00
_cell.angle_beta   90.00
_cell.angle_gamma   90.00
#
_symmetry.space_group_name_H-M   'P 1'
#
loop_
_entity.id
_entity.type
_entity.pdbx_description
1 polymer ?
#
loop_
_entity_poly.entity_id
_entity_poly.type
_entity_poly.pdbx_seq_one_letter_code
_entity_poly.pdbx_strand_id
1 'polypeptide(L)'
;FTVNGLGISSSKNTATDVINGVTLNLKDVTSAAPVTVTVAQDRDSVKQAVGGLVAGYNSFVKTLAGLTAYDPKTGLASALQGDFSARTIGSQIRQTLTSAVAGLEASFGSLSEIGITTLADGSLKLDPARLDLALENDFGKISGLFAQVGFPSDSGISYLGASARTALGNYDVNISQLATQGKLVGAAAGAPLLIDDDNNNFSIKVNGIDSANISLTLGTYASGAALA
;
A
#
# COMPACT_ATOMS: atom_id res chain seq x y z
N PHE A 1 -17.37 -5.31 -20.39
CA PHE A 1 -17.80 -5.84 -19.09
C PHE A 1 -18.31 -4.71 -18.19
N THR A 2 -19.01 -5.06 -17.13
CA THR A 2 -19.52 -4.06 -16.19
C THR A 2 -18.96 -4.33 -14.78
N VAL A 3 -18.73 -3.29 -14.00
CA VAL A 3 -18.39 -3.36 -12.57
C VAL A 3 -19.35 -2.45 -11.81
N ASN A 4 -20.10 -3.01 -10.88
CA ASN A 4 -21.16 -2.30 -10.14
C ASN A 4 -22.15 -1.55 -11.04
N GLY A 5 -22.47 -2.14 -12.22
CA GLY A 5 -23.36 -1.54 -13.21
C GLY A 5 -22.70 -0.51 -14.15
N LEU A 6 -21.44 -0.13 -13.90
CA LEU A 6 -20.70 0.78 -14.77
C LEU A 6 -20.07 0.01 -15.94
N GLY A 7 -20.37 0.42 -17.18
CA GLY A 7 -19.78 -0.17 -18.40
C GLY A 7 -18.30 0.19 -18.55
N ILE A 8 -17.45 -0.82 -18.68
CA ILE A 8 -16.01 -0.69 -18.88
C ILE A 8 -15.64 -1.25 -20.24
N SER A 9 -14.97 -0.45 -21.06
CA SER A 9 -14.38 -0.89 -22.32
C SER A 9 -12.87 -1.08 -22.17
N SER A 10 -12.35 -2.21 -22.60
CA SER A 10 -10.92 -2.51 -22.54
C SER A 10 -10.52 -3.30 -23.78
N SER A 11 -9.35 -3.00 -24.34
CA SER A 11 -8.75 -3.75 -25.45
C SER A 11 -8.02 -5.02 -25.00
N LYS A 12 -7.95 -5.26 -23.68
CA LYS A 12 -7.27 -6.42 -23.08
C LYS A 12 -8.18 -7.10 -22.07
N ASN A 13 -7.95 -8.40 -21.86
CA ASN A 13 -8.63 -9.17 -20.81
C ASN A 13 -8.04 -8.93 -19.40
N THR A 14 -7.01 -8.12 -19.28
CA THR A 14 -6.48 -7.65 -17.99
C THR A 14 -6.94 -6.21 -17.80
N ALA A 15 -7.75 -5.99 -16.79
CA ALA A 15 -8.24 -4.66 -16.41
C ALA A 15 -7.57 -4.23 -15.11
N THR A 16 -6.79 -3.16 -15.19
CA THR A 16 -6.14 -2.51 -14.05
C THR A 16 -6.93 -1.25 -13.70
N ASP A 17 -6.93 -0.88 -12.44
CA ASP A 17 -7.47 0.41 -11.93
C ASP A 17 -8.98 0.65 -12.14
N VAL A 18 -9.73 -0.36 -12.55
CA VAL A 18 -11.20 -0.31 -12.59
C VAL A 18 -11.76 -0.29 -11.16
N ILE A 19 -11.12 -1.04 -10.29
CA ILE A 19 -11.26 -0.93 -8.83
C ILE A 19 -9.88 -0.54 -8.34
N ASN A 20 -9.78 0.56 -7.61
CA ASN A 20 -8.49 1.11 -7.18
C ASN A 20 -7.60 0.05 -6.50
N GLY A 21 -6.40 -0.15 -7.04
CA GLY A 21 -5.44 -1.13 -6.54
C GLY A 21 -5.75 -2.60 -6.86
N VAL A 22 -6.79 -2.88 -7.67
CA VAL A 22 -7.17 -4.25 -8.05
C VAL A 22 -6.92 -4.46 -9.54
N THR A 23 -6.24 -5.55 -9.88
CA THR A 23 -6.09 -6.02 -11.25
C THR A 23 -7.00 -7.23 -11.47
N LEU A 24 -7.92 -7.11 -12.41
CA LEU A 24 -8.82 -8.20 -12.81
C LEU A 24 -8.29 -8.87 -14.07
N ASN A 25 -8.18 -10.19 -14.06
CA ASN A 25 -7.87 -11.00 -15.23
C ASN A 25 -9.14 -11.75 -15.68
N LEU A 26 -9.74 -11.29 -16.75
CA LEU A 26 -10.98 -11.81 -17.30
C LEU A 26 -10.66 -13.06 -18.11
N LYS A 27 -11.14 -14.22 -17.67
CA LYS A 27 -10.83 -15.51 -18.31
C LYS A 27 -11.96 -16.01 -19.21
N ASP A 28 -13.19 -15.69 -18.85
CA ASP A 28 -14.38 -16.14 -19.57
C ASP A 28 -15.55 -15.17 -19.33
N VAL A 29 -16.63 -15.35 -20.07
CA VAL A 29 -17.88 -14.59 -19.91
C VAL A 29 -18.71 -15.17 -18.76
N THR A 30 -19.38 -14.30 -18.01
CA THR A 30 -20.33 -14.73 -16.97
C THR A 30 -21.63 -15.21 -17.61
N SER A 31 -22.09 -16.41 -17.26
CA SER A 31 -23.15 -17.09 -18.00
C SER A 31 -24.59 -16.58 -17.71
N ALA A 32 -24.94 -16.35 -16.45
CA ALA A 32 -26.33 -15.99 -16.11
C ALA A 32 -26.45 -14.92 -15.01
N ALA A 33 -25.47 -14.78 -14.18
CA ALA A 33 -25.45 -13.82 -13.08
C ALA A 33 -24.07 -13.15 -12.96
N PRO A 34 -24.00 -11.92 -12.45
CA PRO A 34 -22.72 -11.28 -12.13
C PRO A 34 -21.91 -12.11 -11.13
N VAL A 35 -20.59 -12.17 -11.32
CA VAL A 35 -19.66 -12.76 -10.35
C VAL A 35 -19.31 -11.70 -9.32
N THR A 36 -19.44 -12.02 -8.04
CA THR A 36 -19.02 -11.13 -6.96
C THR A 36 -17.56 -11.35 -6.66
N VAL A 37 -16.77 -10.28 -6.72
CA VAL A 37 -15.38 -10.24 -6.25
C VAL A 37 -15.36 -9.56 -4.89
N THR A 38 -14.99 -10.33 -3.85
CA THR A 38 -14.83 -9.79 -2.49
C THR A 38 -13.36 -9.49 -2.24
N VAL A 39 -13.06 -8.24 -1.93
CA VAL A 39 -11.74 -7.81 -1.46
C VAL A 39 -11.79 -7.69 0.06
N ALA A 40 -11.04 -8.55 0.74
CA ALA A 40 -10.97 -8.56 2.19
C ALA A 40 -9.51 -8.52 2.65
N GLN A 41 -9.30 -8.07 3.88
CA GLN A 41 -7.98 -8.11 4.51
C GLN A 41 -7.60 -9.56 4.82
N ASP A 42 -6.40 -9.98 4.40
CA ASP A 42 -5.88 -11.31 4.69
C ASP A 42 -5.26 -11.33 6.10
N ARG A 43 -6.12 -11.50 7.09
CA ARG A 43 -5.73 -11.55 8.50
C ARG A 43 -4.98 -12.83 8.84
N ASP A 44 -5.28 -13.93 8.17
CA ASP A 44 -4.66 -15.22 8.45
C ASP A 44 -3.20 -15.26 8.04
N SER A 45 -2.84 -14.68 6.90
CA SER A 45 -1.45 -14.50 6.50
C SER A 45 -0.67 -13.63 7.50
N VAL A 46 -1.30 -12.58 8.05
CA VAL A 46 -0.64 -11.76 9.09
C VAL A 46 -0.44 -12.53 10.38
N LYS A 47 -1.44 -13.32 10.84
CA LYS A 47 -1.30 -14.20 12.02
C LYS A 47 -0.16 -15.20 11.85
N GLN A 48 -0.07 -15.83 10.68
CA GLN A 48 1.01 -16.77 10.37
C GLN A 48 2.37 -16.09 10.37
N ALA A 49 2.48 -14.90 9.79
CA ALA A 49 3.74 -14.14 9.78
C ALA A 49 4.17 -13.74 11.20
N VAL A 50 3.24 -13.25 12.03
CA VAL A 50 3.50 -12.91 13.44
C VAL A 50 3.90 -14.15 14.23
N GLY A 51 3.19 -15.27 14.06
CA GLY A 51 3.54 -16.55 14.70
C GLY A 51 4.92 -17.02 14.28
N GLY A 52 5.25 -16.91 13.00
CA GLY A 52 6.58 -17.23 12.45
C GLY A 52 7.69 -16.36 13.04
N LEU A 53 7.46 -15.06 13.20
CA LEU A 53 8.39 -14.14 13.86
C LEU A 53 8.67 -14.58 15.30
N VAL A 54 7.63 -14.86 16.09
CA VAL A 54 7.76 -15.30 17.48
C VAL A 54 8.50 -16.64 17.57
N ALA A 55 8.17 -17.61 16.72
CA ALA A 55 8.84 -18.89 16.68
C ALA A 55 10.32 -18.79 16.28
N GLY A 56 10.62 -17.99 15.25
CA GLY A 56 11.99 -17.73 14.79
C GLY A 56 12.85 -17.06 15.86
N TYR A 57 12.30 -16.03 16.51
CA TYR A 57 12.98 -15.37 17.62
C TYR A 57 13.24 -16.32 18.81
N ASN A 58 12.25 -17.12 19.20
CA ASN A 58 12.40 -18.09 20.30
C ASN A 58 13.44 -19.15 19.97
N SER A 59 13.52 -19.56 18.70
CA SER A 59 14.56 -20.48 18.22
C SER A 59 15.95 -19.85 18.33
N PHE A 60 16.09 -18.58 17.97
CA PHE A 60 17.32 -17.80 18.15
C PHE A 60 17.72 -17.71 19.63
N VAL A 61 16.78 -17.33 20.53
CA VAL A 61 17.05 -17.23 21.98
C VAL A 61 17.51 -18.57 22.54
N LYS A 62 16.84 -19.65 22.18
CA LYS A 62 17.20 -21.02 22.61
C LYS A 62 18.60 -21.42 22.13
N THR A 63 18.93 -21.15 20.86
CA THR A 63 20.25 -21.44 20.29
C THR A 63 21.33 -20.63 20.97
N LEU A 64 21.11 -19.33 21.18
CA LEU A 64 22.05 -18.46 21.85
C LEU A 64 22.27 -18.89 23.29
N ALA A 65 21.21 -19.23 24.03
CA ALA A 65 21.28 -19.75 25.38
C ALA A 65 22.12 -21.04 25.43
N GLY A 66 21.89 -21.97 24.48
CA GLY A 66 22.67 -23.23 24.39
C GLY A 66 24.15 -22.98 24.10
N LEU A 67 24.47 -22.03 23.22
CA LEU A 67 25.87 -21.70 22.88
C LEU A 67 26.62 -20.94 23.99
N THR A 68 25.91 -20.21 24.86
CA THR A 68 26.49 -19.42 25.93
C THR A 68 26.36 -20.08 27.32
N ALA A 69 25.76 -21.27 27.40
CA ALA A 69 25.52 -21.99 28.64
C ALA A 69 26.81 -22.43 29.35
N TYR A 70 26.71 -22.53 30.65
CA TYR A 70 27.67 -23.23 31.50
C TYR A 70 26.94 -24.31 32.29
N ASP A 71 27.47 -25.54 32.26
CA ASP A 71 26.91 -26.62 33.03
C ASP A 71 27.70 -26.77 34.36
N PRO A 72 27.11 -26.38 35.51
CA PRO A 72 27.80 -26.43 36.79
C PRO A 72 28.01 -27.87 37.28
N LYS A 73 27.31 -28.87 36.74
CA LYS A 73 27.45 -30.26 37.15
C LYS A 73 28.67 -30.94 36.51
N THR A 74 28.96 -30.60 35.27
CA THR A 74 30.07 -31.17 34.51
C THR A 74 31.28 -30.21 34.44
N GLY A 75 31.11 -28.95 34.81
CA GLY A 75 32.12 -27.93 34.69
C GLY A 75 32.40 -27.51 33.24
N LEU A 76 31.55 -27.91 32.29
CA LEU A 76 31.75 -27.65 30.87
C LEU A 76 31.09 -26.33 30.47
N ALA A 77 31.83 -25.57 29.71
CA ALA A 77 31.38 -24.33 29.08
C ALA A 77 31.03 -24.59 27.63
N SER A 78 29.93 -24.00 27.16
CA SER A 78 29.60 -23.98 25.74
C SER A 78 30.53 -23.06 24.93
N ALA A 79 30.53 -23.22 23.60
CA ALA A 79 31.51 -22.60 22.71
C ALA A 79 31.61 -21.07 22.80
N LEU A 80 30.52 -20.39 23.14
CA LEU A 80 30.42 -18.92 23.27
C LEU A 80 30.20 -18.46 24.72
N GLN A 81 30.49 -19.31 25.70
CA GLN A 81 30.36 -18.96 27.10
C GLN A 81 31.28 -17.79 27.43
N GLY A 82 30.70 -16.69 27.93
CA GLY A 82 31.44 -15.46 28.22
C GLY A 82 31.72 -14.55 27.02
N ASP A 83 31.36 -14.96 25.81
CA ASP A 83 31.55 -14.14 24.61
C ASP A 83 30.73 -12.83 24.67
N PHE A 84 31.40 -11.70 24.51
CA PHE A 84 30.79 -10.38 24.57
C PHE A 84 29.89 -10.12 23.35
N SER A 85 30.32 -10.55 22.16
CA SER A 85 29.60 -10.31 20.91
C SER A 85 28.27 -11.05 20.91
N ALA A 86 28.26 -12.30 21.36
CA ALA A 86 27.04 -13.11 21.48
C ALA A 86 26.01 -12.44 22.41
N ARG A 87 26.45 -11.93 23.56
CA ARG A 87 25.59 -11.20 24.51
C ARG A 87 25.09 -9.89 23.95
N THR A 88 25.94 -9.15 23.25
CA THR A 88 25.59 -7.85 22.65
C THR A 88 24.54 -8.06 21.56
N ILE A 89 24.73 -9.01 20.64
CA ILE A 89 23.76 -9.33 19.58
C ILE A 89 22.41 -9.72 20.19
N GLY A 90 22.39 -10.62 21.18
CA GLY A 90 21.17 -11.02 21.86
C GLY A 90 20.43 -9.86 22.51
N SER A 91 21.18 -8.94 23.14
CA SER A 91 20.61 -7.74 23.75
C SER A 91 20.07 -6.75 22.73
N GLN A 92 20.79 -6.51 21.62
CA GLN A 92 20.35 -5.61 20.55
C GLN A 92 19.08 -6.11 19.85
N ILE A 93 19.02 -7.39 19.52
CA ILE A 93 17.82 -7.97 18.89
C ILE A 93 16.62 -7.84 19.83
N ARG A 94 16.80 -8.17 21.12
CA ARG A 94 15.74 -8.00 22.12
C ARG A 94 15.28 -6.55 22.21
N GLN A 95 16.20 -5.62 22.33
CA GLN A 95 15.88 -4.20 22.40
C GLN A 95 15.14 -3.72 21.17
N THR A 96 15.57 -4.11 19.97
CA THR A 96 14.88 -3.75 18.71
C THR A 96 13.43 -4.25 18.70
N LEU A 97 13.18 -5.48 19.16
CA LEU A 97 11.84 -6.06 19.17
C LEU A 97 10.92 -5.50 20.28
N THR A 98 11.50 -5.05 21.39
CA THR A 98 10.70 -4.57 22.55
C THR A 98 10.60 -3.05 22.61
N SER A 99 11.40 -2.32 21.83
CA SER A 99 11.31 -0.87 21.74
C SER A 99 10.04 -0.44 21.03
N ALA A 100 9.47 0.67 21.49
CA ALA A 100 8.36 1.30 20.78
C ALA A 100 8.83 1.82 19.41
N VAL A 101 7.98 1.67 18.41
CA VAL A 101 8.26 2.19 17.07
C VAL A 101 7.98 3.69 17.06
N ALA A 102 9.00 4.48 16.75
CA ALA A 102 8.86 5.93 16.69
C ALA A 102 7.85 6.37 15.61
N GLY A 103 6.99 7.31 15.96
CA GLY A 103 5.99 7.85 15.03
C GLY A 103 4.65 7.10 15.01
N LEU A 104 4.53 5.98 15.73
CA LEU A 104 3.24 5.35 15.97
C LEU A 104 2.54 6.00 17.18
N GLU A 105 1.21 6.06 17.11
CA GLU A 105 0.40 6.50 18.26
C GLU A 105 0.60 5.57 19.46
N ALA A 106 0.40 6.10 20.68
CA ALA A 106 0.62 5.39 21.94
C ALA A 106 -0.13 4.05 22.05
N SER A 107 -1.21 3.86 21.29
CA SER A 107 -2.05 2.66 21.32
C SER A 107 -1.59 1.52 20.40
N PHE A 108 -0.53 1.71 19.58
CA PHE A 108 0.01 0.66 18.69
C PHE A 108 1.52 0.84 18.45
N GLY A 109 2.23 1.36 19.45
CA GLY A 109 3.66 1.63 19.35
C GLY A 109 4.55 0.41 19.67
N SER A 110 4.00 -0.68 20.19
CA SER A 110 4.81 -1.82 20.63
C SER A 110 4.15 -3.17 20.33
N LEU A 111 4.97 -4.22 20.27
CA LEU A 111 4.50 -5.59 20.07
C LEU A 111 3.58 -6.09 21.20
N SER A 112 3.68 -5.53 22.40
CA SER A 112 2.84 -5.92 23.55
C SER A 112 1.35 -5.62 23.31
N GLU A 113 1.05 -4.63 22.49
CA GLU A 113 -0.32 -4.21 22.20
C GLU A 113 -1.05 -5.15 21.26
N ILE A 114 -0.30 -5.85 20.41
CA ILE A 114 -0.82 -6.93 19.57
C ILE A 114 -0.72 -8.31 20.24
N GLY A 115 -0.44 -8.37 21.56
CA GLY A 115 -0.42 -9.60 22.33
C GLY A 115 0.92 -10.35 22.36
N ILE A 116 2.03 -9.74 21.92
CA ILE A 116 3.37 -10.33 22.03
C ILE A 116 4.04 -9.79 23.29
N THR A 117 4.35 -10.68 24.24
CA THR A 117 4.99 -10.32 25.52
C THR A 117 6.32 -11.06 25.69
N THR A 118 7.27 -10.43 26.38
CA THR A 118 8.57 -11.02 26.70
C THR A 118 8.48 -11.77 28.03
N LEU A 119 8.94 -13.02 28.05
CA LEU A 119 9.05 -13.83 29.25
C LEU A 119 10.38 -13.60 29.98
N ALA A 120 10.49 -14.11 31.21
CA ALA A 120 11.68 -13.94 32.05
C ALA A 120 12.96 -14.56 31.47
N ASP A 121 12.83 -15.61 30.67
CA ASP A 121 13.94 -16.25 29.95
C ASP A 121 14.36 -15.48 28.66
N GLY A 122 13.66 -14.38 28.37
CA GLY A 122 13.90 -13.56 27.19
C GLY A 122 13.19 -14.05 25.94
N SER A 123 12.43 -15.15 26.00
CA SER A 123 11.59 -15.59 24.88
C SER A 123 10.33 -14.73 24.72
N LEU A 124 9.68 -14.82 23.59
CA LEU A 124 8.41 -14.15 23.31
C LEU A 124 7.24 -15.13 23.44
N LYS A 125 6.14 -14.64 24.00
CA LYS A 125 4.85 -15.33 24.03
C LYS A 125 3.84 -14.53 23.21
N LEU A 126 3.14 -15.21 22.31
CA LEU A 126 2.02 -14.66 21.57
C LEU A 126 0.71 -15.06 22.25
N ASP A 127 -0.16 -14.09 22.44
CA ASP A 127 -1.56 -14.29 22.80
C ASP A 127 -2.41 -14.17 21.51
N PRO A 128 -2.90 -15.29 20.96
CA PRO A 128 -3.64 -15.28 19.70
C PRO A 128 -4.95 -14.47 19.79
N ALA A 129 -5.63 -14.51 20.93
CA ALA A 129 -6.90 -13.81 21.11
C ALA A 129 -6.70 -12.27 21.08
N ARG A 130 -5.61 -11.78 21.69
CA ARG A 130 -5.28 -10.35 21.63
C ARG A 130 -4.86 -9.94 20.22
N LEU A 131 -4.10 -10.78 19.50
CA LEU A 131 -3.76 -10.54 18.11
C LEU A 131 -5.01 -10.48 17.23
N ASP A 132 -5.97 -11.38 17.42
CA ASP A 132 -7.23 -11.39 16.69
C ASP A 132 -8.02 -10.10 16.89
N LEU A 133 -8.18 -9.68 18.13
CA LEU A 133 -8.87 -8.42 18.46
C LEU A 133 -8.17 -7.19 17.84
N ALA A 134 -6.83 -7.17 17.87
CA ALA A 134 -6.07 -6.09 17.28
C ALA A 134 -6.24 -6.06 15.74
N LEU A 135 -6.22 -7.22 15.08
CA LEU A 135 -6.44 -7.35 13.63
C LEU A 135 -7.88 -7.02 13.23
N GLU A 136 -8.86 -7.22 14.11
CA GLU A 136 -10.25 -6.85 13.85
C GLU A 136 -10.48 -5.35 13.91
N ASN A 137 -9.92 -4.71 14.90
CA ASN A 137 -10.20 -3.30 15.19
C ASN A 137 -9.26 -2.33 14.49
N ASP A 138 -8.00 -2.69 14.30
CA ASP A 138 -6.94 -1.77 13.91
C ASP A 138 -5.93 -2.35 12.90
N PHE A 139 -6.40 -3.15 11.94
CA PHE A 139 -5.56 -3.82 10.94
C PHE A 139 -4.54 -2.89 10.28
N GLY A 140 -4.97 -1.68 9.89
CA GLY A 140 -4.11 -0.68 9.25
C GLY A 140 -2.97 -0.19 10.16
N LYS A 141 -3.21 -0.10 11.46
CA LYS A 141 -2.21 0.36 12.44
C LYS A 141 -1.17 -0.72 12.74
N ILE A 142 -1.56 -1.99 12.70
CA ILE A 142 -0.66 -3.13 12.94
C ILE A 142 0.44 -3.19 11.88
N SER A 143 0.15 -2.83 10.63
CA SER A 143 1.14 -2.77 9.57
C SER A 143 2.32 -1.85 9.93
N GLY A 144 2.07 -0.80 10.71
CA GLY A 144 3.10 0.13 11.19
C GLY A 144 4.14 -0.49 12.11
N LEU A 145 3.82 -1.60 12.79
CA LEU A 145 4.79 -2.32 13.61
C LEU A 145 5.82 -3.11 12.78
N PHE A 146 5.50 -3.40 11.53
CA PHE A 146 6.30 -4.30 10.69
C PHE A 146 6.76 -3.65 9.39
N ALA A 147 6.24 -2.48 9.04
CA ALA A 147 6.56 -1.77 7.81
C ALA A 147 6.62 -0.25 8.05
N GLN A 148 7.30 0.46 7.14
CA GLN A 148 7.23 1.93 7.14
C GLN A 148 5.84 2.35 6.65
N VAL A 149 5.06 2.96 7.52
CA VAL A 149 3.75 3.52 7.21
C VAL A 149 3.71 5.00 7.55
N GLY A 150 2.93 5.77 6.79
CA GLY A 150 2.66 7.17 7.06
C GLY A 150 1.23 7.32 7.62
N PHE A 151 1.10 8.14 8.65
CA PHE A 151 -0.18 8.49 9.25
C PHE A 151 -0.45 9.97 8.98
N PRO A 152 -1.22 10.32 7.93
CA PRO A 152 -1.62 11.69 7.71
C PRO A 152 -2.49 12.18 8.89
N SER A 153 -2.25 13.39 9.33
CA SER A 153 -3.07 14.04 10.37
C SER A 153 -4.39 14.60 9.83
N ASP A 154 -4.56 14.60 8.51
CA ASP A 154 -5.74 15.12 7.82
C ASP A 154 -6.22 14.17 6.74
N SER A 155 -7.55 14.04 6.59
CA SER A 155 -8.19 13.16 5.61
C SER A 155 -8.03 13.61 4.14
N GLY A 156 -7.57 14.83 3.90
CA GLY A 156 -7.25 15.35 2.57
C GLY A 156 -5.98 14.73 1.96
N ILE A 157 -5.21 13.99 2.78
CA ILE A 157 -3.99 13.30 2.34
C ILE A 157 -4.15 11.82 2.60
N SER A 158 -3.82 10.98 1.62
CA SER A 158 -3.70 9.53 1.82
C SER A 158 -2.26 9.08 1.60
N TYR A 159 -1.75 8.29 2.52
CA TYR A 159 -0.44 7.66 2.39
C TYR A 159 -0.56 6.40 1.50
N LEU A 160 0.26 6.30 0.47
CA LEU A 160 0.23 5.17 -0.46
C LEU A 160 1.36 4.16 -0.21
N GLY A 161 2.50 4.61 0.31
CA GLY A 161 3.60 3.71 0.59
C GLY A 161 4.94 4.41 0.80
N ALA A 162 5.91 3.66 1.31
CA ALA A 162 7.30 4.04 1.43
C ALA A 162 8.22 3.09 0.67
N SER A 163 9.45 3.49 0.51
CA SER A 163 10.53 2.67 -0.05
C SER A 163 11.66 2.53 0.97
N ALA A 164 12.61 1.64 0.71
CA ALA A 164 13.80 1.50 1.55
C ALA A 164 14.66 2.79 1.67
N ARG A 165 14.40 3.78 0.84
CA ARG A 165 15.08 5.09 0.85
C ARG A 165 14.30 6.16 1.60
N THR A 166 13.08 5.85 2.05
CA THR A 166 12.26 6.80 2.79
C THR A 166 12.87 7.00 4.18
N ALA A 167 13.28 8.21 4.51
CA ALA A 167 13.72 8.52 5.85
C ALA A 167 12.53 8.55 6.81
N LEU A 168 12.71 8.07 8.03
CA LEU A 168 11.71 8.19 9.08
C LEU A 168 11.67 9.65 9.58
N GLY A 169 10.48 10.20 9.78
CA GLY A 169 10.32 11.57 10.28
C GLY A 169 8.93 12.11 10.08
N ASN A 170 8.70 13.31 10.62
CA ASN A 170 7.49 14.07 10.37
C ASN A 170 7.74 15.01 9.19
N TYR A 171 6.77 15.06 8.29
CA TYR A 171 6.83 15.88 7.09
C TYR A 171 5.63 16.83 7.07
N ASP A 172 5.89 18.12 7.11
CA ASP A 172 4.85 19.12 6.97
C ASP A 172 4.46 19.24 5.49
N VAL A 173 3.20 18.98 5.17
CA VAL A 173 2.66 19.06 3.81
C VAL A 173 1.64 20.16 3.74
N ASN A 174 1.87 21.14 2.87
CA ASN A 174 0.92 22.22 2.58
C ASN A 174 0.43 22.10 1.15
N ILE A 175 -0.86 21.81 0.96
CA ILE A 175 -1.49 21.69 -0.36
C ILE A 175 -2.06 23.06 -0.74
N SER A 176 -1.32 23.81 -1.56
CA SER A 176 -1.77 25.11 -2.05
C SER A 176 -2.77 25.01 -3.19
N GLN A 177 -2.70 23.93 -3.98
CA GLN A 177 -3.61 23.72 -5.11
C GLN A 177 -3.64 22.23 -5.49
N LEU A 178 -4.83 21.70 -5.72
CA LEU A 178 -4.99 20.38 -6.33
C LEU A 178 -4.81 20.46 -7.85
N ALA A 179 -4.39 19.35 -8.45
CA ALA A 179 -4.35 19.24 -9.90
C ALA A 179 -5.77 19.40 -10.46
N THR A 180 -5.91 20.28 -11.43
CA THR A 180 -7.16 20.48 -12.17
C THR A 180 -6.97 20.00 -13.60
N GLN A 181 -8.07 19.55 -14.21
CA GLN A 181 -8.03 19.26 -15.65
C GLN A 181 -7.71 20.52 -16.41
N GLY A 182 -6.77 20.44 -17.34
CA GLY A 182 -6.49 21.53 -18.27
C GLY A 182 -7.76 21.84 -19.07
N LYS A 183 -8.19 23.09 -19.05
CA LYS A 183 -9.30 23.59 -19.87
C LYS A 183 -8.78 24.69 -20.76
N LEU A 184 -8.75 24.42 -22.05
CA LEU A 184 -8.53 25.47 -23.05
C LEU A 184 -9.88 25.88 -23.62
N VAL A 185 -10.25 27.12 -23.41
CA VAL A 185 -11.42 27.71 -24.03
C VAL A 185 -10.94 28.59 -25.16
N GLY A 186 -11.25 28.20 -26.38
CA GLY A 186 -10.95 29.05 -27.56
C GLY A 186 -11.76 30.33 -27.54
N ALA A 187 -11.29 31.33 -28.24
CA ALA A 187 -12.09 32.51 -28.52
C ALA A 187 -13.34 32.13 -29.31
N ALA A 188 -14.45 32.81 -29.07
CA ALA A 188 -15.66 32.59 -29.86
C ALA A 188 -15.34 32.87 -31.35
N ALA A 189 -15.57 31.87 -32.16
CA ALA A 189 -15.44 32.04 -33.60
C ALA A 189 -16.51 33.03 -34.10
N GLY A 190 -16.10 33.95 -34.92
CA GLY A 190 -17.05 34.88 -35.57
C GLY A 190 -18.05 34.11 -36.42
N ALA A 191 -19.31 34.53 -36.43
CA ALA A 191 -20.31 33.98 -37.32
C ALA A 191 -20.47 34.88 -38.55
N PRO A 192 -20.72 34.28 -39.72
CA PRO A 192 -20.77 32.87 -40.07
C PRO A 192 -19.38 32.20 -40.11
N LEU A 193 -19.34 30.89 -39.80
CA LEU A 193 -18.13 30.06 -39.87
C LEU A 193 -18.01 29.47 -41.26
N LEU A 194 -16.95 29.80 -42.01
CA LEU A 194 -16.63 29.17 -43.28
C LEU A 194 -15.66 28.00 -43.01
N ILE A 195 -16.07 26.80 -43.33
CA ILE A 195 -15.24 25.59 -43.34
C ILE A 195 -14.90 25.26 -44.79
N ASP A 196 -13.64 25.34 -45.14
CA ASP A 196 -13.08 25.10 -46.46
C ASP A 196 -11.91 24.09 -46.39
N ASP A 197 -11.23 23.85 -47.51
CA ASP A 197 -10.14 22.87 -47.60
C ASP A 197 -8.92 23.27 -46.76
N ASP A 198 -8.76 24.52 -46.36
CA ASP A 198 -7.64 25.01 -45.58
C ASP A 198 -7.84 24.82 -44.07
N ASN A 199 -9.09 24.67 -43.59
CA ASN A 199 -9.40 24.62 -42.17
C ASN A 199 -10.31 23.46 -41.74
N ASN A 200 -10.61 22.52 -42.64
CA ASN A 200 -11.52 21.41 -42.36
C ASN A 200 -10.89 20.23 -41.61
N ASN A 201 -9.58 20.24 -41.44
CA ASN A 201 -8.87 19.11 -40.79
C ASN A 201 -8.08 19.57 -39.58
N PHE A 202 -8.20 18.86 -38.48
CA PHE A 202 -7.40 19.09 -37.28
C PHE A 202 -7.15 17.80 -36.49
N SER A 203 -6.15 17.80 -35.66
CA SER A 203 -5.90 16.74 -34.68
C SER A 203 -5.81 17.34 -33.28
N ILE A 204 -6.12 16.55 -32.27
CA ILE A 204 -6.03 16.94 -30.87
C ILE A 204 -4.95 16.08 -30.23
N LYS A 205 -4.03 16.71 -29.49
CA LYS A 205 -3.03 16.01 -28.71
C LYS A 205 -3.44 15.98 -27.25
N VAL A 206 -3.64 14.77 -26.68
CA VAL A 206 -3.98 14.57 -25.28
C VAL A 206 -2.91 13.71 -24.64
N ASN A 207 -2.27 14.20 -23.58
CA ASN A 207 -1.19 13.51 -22.89
C ASN A 207 -0.05 13.03 -23.80
N GLY A 208 0.28 13.81 -24.82
CA GLY A 208 1.33 13.47 -25.78
C GLY A 208 0.92 12.51 -26.92
N ILE A 209 -0.32 12.03 -26.92
CA ILE A 209 -0.87 11.13 -27.95
C ILE A 209 -1.75 11.96 -28.88
N ASP A 210 -1.47 11.90 -30.18
CA ASP A 210 -2.29 12.56 -31.20
C ASP A 210 -3.56 11.75 -31.50
N SER A 211 -4.69 12.43 -31.65
CA SER A 211 -5.92 11.82 -32.17
C SER A 211 -5.75 11.42 -33.63
N ALA A 212 -6.67 10.58 -34.12
CA ALA A 212 -6.89 10.50 -35.57
C ALA A 212 -7.26 11.89 -36.11
N ASN A 213 -7.01 12.09 -37.41
CA ASN A 213 -7.43 13.34 -38.09
C ASN A 213 -8.97 13.48 -38.02
N ILE A 214 -9.42 14.62 -37.57
CA ILE A 214 -10.83 14.98 -37.48
C ILE A 214 -11.12 15.90 -38.67
N SER A 215 -12.05 15.49 -39.54
CA SER A 215 -12.44 16.24 -40.70
C SER A 215 -13.83 16.85 -40.50
N LEU A 216 -13.94 18.18 -40.69
CA LEU A 216 -15.20 18.88 -40.65
C LEU A 216 -15.82 18.94 -42.05
N THR A 217 -17.14 18.95 -42.11
CA THR A 217 -17.84 19.07 -43.37
C THR A 217 -17.71 20.47 -43.94
N LEU A 218 -17.35 20.58 -45.24
CA LEU A 218 -17.23 21.86 -45.92
C LEU A 218 -18.60 22.59 -45.98
N GLY A 219 -18.57 23.90 -45.70
CA GLY A 219 -19.79 24.68 -45.73
C GLY A 219 -19.70 25.95 -44.91
N THR A 220 -20.75 26.75 -45.00
CA THR A 220 -20.91 27.97 -44.19
C THR A 220 -21.93 27.71 -43.09
N TYR A 221 -21.52 27.87 -41.85
CA TYR A 221 -22.30 27.59 -40.65
C TYR A 221 -22.66 28.87 -39.92
N ALA A 222 -23.94 29.01 -39.56
CA ALA A 222 -24.43 30.22 -38.87
C ALA A 222 -23.84 30.38 -37.44
N SER A 223 -23.40 29.28 -36.82
CA SER A 223 -22.80 29.26 -35.48
C SER A 223 -21.96 28.02 -35.28
N GLY A 224 -21.13 28.00 -34.21
CA GLY A 224 -20.40 26.78 -33.79
C GLY A 224 -21.34 25.61 -33.40
N ALA A 225 -22.53 25.89 -32.88
CA ALA A 225 -23.53 24.90 -32.60
C ALA A 225 -24.19 24.26 -33.87
N ALA A 226 -24.13 24.97 -34.97
CA ALA A 226 -24.59 24.46 -36.26
C ALA A 226 -23.53 23.61 -36.98
N LEU A 227 -22.24 23.75 -36.56
CA LEU A 227 -21.11 22.93 -37.03
C LEU A 227 -20.99 21.62 -36.23
N ALA A 228 -21.37 21.60 -34.95
CA ALA A 228 -21.28 20.46 -34.07
C ALA A 228 -22.42 19.47 -34.31
#